data_49e24c829246d983142f55d70cf48223
#
_entry.id   49e24c829246d983142f55d70cf48223
#
_cell.length_a   1.000
_cell.length_b   1.000
_cell.length_c   1.000
_cell.angle_alpha   90.00
_cell.angle_beta   90.00
_cell.angle_gamma   90.00
#
_symmetry.space_group_name_H-M   'P 1'
#
loop_
_entity.id
_entity.type
_entity.pdbx_description
1 polymer ?
#
loop_
_entity_poly.entity_id
_entity_poly.type
_entity_poly.pdbx_seq_one_letter_code
_entity_poly.pdbx_strand_id
1 'polypeptide(L)'
;MNRDLAREVFSQGLDYLRRNRIPEAANAFRRAFKMDSENPRHLSYYGLILALGDENLQDAINFCRGAIVRAAYEPEFYVNLSKVYVKAGQRKKALEALVEGMNFDRSNTLLRMEMKRLGVRRKPAISFLSRDHILNRSLGLLTYQLKKDSKRNV
;
A
#
# COMPACT_ATOMS: atom_id res chain seq x y z
N MET A 1 -12.54 28.69 4.53
CA MET A 1 -11.23 29.25 4.05
C MET A 1 -10.05 28.33 4.33
N ASN A 2 -9.91 27.76 5.54
CA ASN A 2 -8.74 26.91 5.84
C ASN A 2 -8.78 25.51 5.17
N ARG A 3 -9.95 24.91 4.98
CA ARG A 3 -10.10 23.55 4.38
C ARG A 3 -9.83 23.53 2.88
N ASP A 4 -10.17 24.58 2.15
CA ASP A 4 -9.92 24.64 0.69
C ASP A 4 -8.44 24.81 0.43
N LEU A 5 -7.75 25.63 1.20
CA LEU A 5 -6.30 25.76 1.15
C LEU A 5 -5.60 24.45 1.54
N ALA A 6 -6.13 23.73 2.56
CA ALA A 6 -5.59 22.41 2.94
C ALA A 6 -5.69 21.40 1.78
N ARG A 7 -6.82 21.38 1.05
CA ARG A 7 -7.01 20.52 -0.13
C ARG A 7 -6.04 20.87 -1.26
N GLU A 8 -5.83 22.17 -1.51
CA GLU A 8 -4.89 22.63 -2.53
C GLU A 8 -3.46 22.18 -2.19
N VAL A 9 -3.01 22.45 -0.96
CA VAL A 9 -1.68 22.03 -0.47
C VAL A 9 -1.54 20.52 -0.51
N PHE A 10 -2.57 19.77 -0.17
CA PHE A 10 -2.59 18.31 -0.29
C PHE A 10 -2.43 17.84 -1.74
N SER A 11 -3.14 18.48 -2.68
CA SER A 11 -3.02 18.19 -4.11
C SER A 11 -1.60 18.43 -4.63
N GLN A 12 -0.96 19.53 -4.21
CA GLN A 12 0.46 19.79 -4.51
C GLN A 12 1.36 18.66 -3.96
N GLY A 13 1.06 18.16 -2.75
CA GLY A 13 1.77 17.02 -2.17
C GLY A 13 1.67 15.76 -3.02
N LEU A 14 0.49 15.46 -3.58
CA LEU A 14 0.30 14.34 -4.49
C LEU A 14 1.10 14.51 -5.79
N ASP A 15 1.18 15.73 -6.32
CA ASP A 15 1.99 16.01 -7.51
C ASP A 15 3.48 15.84 -7.25
N TYR A 16 3.98 16.29 -6.12
CA TYR A 16 5.36 16.05 -5.71
C TYR A 16 5.65 14.56 -5.54
N LEU A 17 4.74 13.82 -4.90
CA LEU A 17 4.89 12.38 -4.70
C LEU A 17 4.95 11.62 -6.04
N ARG A 18 4.09 11.97 -7.00
CA ARG A 18 4.10 11.40 -8.36
C ARG A 18 5.41 11.64 -9.10
N ARG A 19 6.04 12.79 -8.86
CA ARG A 19 7.34 13.16 -9.42
C ARG A 19 8.54 12.65 -8.61
N ASN A 20 8.30 11.79 -7.63
CA ASN A 20 9.31 11.25 -6.70
C ASN A 20 10.08 12.33 -5.91
N ARG A 21 9.48 13.51 -5.73
CA ARG A 21 10.01 14.61 -4.93
C ARG A 21 9.55 14.44 -3.47
N ILE A 22 10.18 13.49 -2.78
CA ILE A 22 9.73 13.07 -1.43
C ILE A 22 9.83 14.19 -0.39
N PRO A 23 10.91 14.99 -0.32
CA PRO A 23 11.00 16.07 0.67
C PRO A 23 9.90 17.13 0.52
N GLU A 24 9.58 17.51 -0.71
CA GLU A 24 8.53 18.49 -1.01
C GLU A 24 7.13 17.92 -0.75
N ALA A 25 6.91 16.67 -1.10
CA ALA A 25 5.68 15.96 -0.76
C ALA A 25 5.49 15.90 0.76
N ALA A 26 6.54 15.58 1.52
CA ALA A 26 6.52 15.56 2.98
C ALA A 26 6.11 16.90 3.57
N ASN A 27 6.71 18.00 3.07
CA ASN A 27 6.38 19.34 3.53
C ASN A 27 4.90 19.69 3.23
N ALA A 28 4.43 19.39 2.02
CA ALA A 28 3.04 19.65 1.62
C ALA A 28 2.05 18.85 2.45
N PHE A 29 2.25 17.54 2.64
CA PHE A 29 1.34 16.71 3.44
C PHE A 29 1.36 17.08 4.93
N ARG A 30 2.52 17.43 5.49
CA ARG A 30 2.63 17.95 6.87
C ARG A 30 1.84 19.24 7.04
N ARG A 31 1.90 20.15 6.08
CA ARG A 31 1.12 21.41 6.09
C ARG A 31 -0.38 21.14 5.96
N ALA A 32 -0.80 20.31 5.01
CA ALA A 32 -2.21 19.94 4.84
C ALA A 32 -2.79 19.31 6.11
N PHE A 33 -2.06 18.38 6.74
CA PHE A 33 -2.44 17.78 8.02
C PHE A 33 -2.57 18.81 9.15
N LYS A 34 -1.62 19.76 9.26
CA LYS A 34 -1.72 20.84 10.26
C LYS A 34 -2.93 21.76 10.07
N MET A 35 -3.36 21.94 8.82
CA MET A 35 -4.52 22.79 8.48
C MET A 35 -5.86 22.08 8.70
N ASP A 36 -5.91 20.77 8.50
CA ASP A 36 -7.12 19.94 8.65
C ASP A 36 -6.73 18.52 9.07
N SER A 37 -6.49 18.35 10.37
CA SER A 37 -6.08 17.07 10.98
C SER A 37 -7.21 16.03 11.06
N GLU A 38 -8.46 16.47 10.91
CA GLU A 38 -9.62 15.57 10.93
C GLU A 38 -9.86 14.89 9.58
N ASN A 39 -9.28 15.41 8.52
CA ASN A 39 -9.40 14.82 7.20
C ASN A 39 -8.65 13.49 7.11
N PRO A 40 -9.34 12.36 6.86
CA PRO A 40 -8.70 11.05 6.86
C PRO A 40 -7.64 10.89 5.76
N ARG A 41 -7.78 11.58 4.62
CA ARG A 41 -6.75 11.55 3.57
C ARG A 41 -5.46 12.24 4.02
N HIS A 42 -5.57 13.41 4.67
CA HIS A 42 -4.41 14.12 5.21
C HIS A 42 -3.70 13.26 6.26
N LEU A 43 -4.47 12.60 7.12
CA LEU A 43 -3.96 11.70 8.16
C LEU A 43 -3.19 10.52 7.56
N SER A 44 -3.77 9.84 6.57
CA SER A 44 -3.17 8.68 5.91
C SER A 44 -1.86 9.03 5.21
N TYR A 45 -1.83 10.15 4.47
CA TYR A 45 -0.64 10.57 3.75
C TYR A 45 0.42 11.16 4.67
N TYR A 46 0.03 11.79 5.78
CA TYR A 46 0.97 12.21 6.81
C TYR A 46 1.67 11.00 7.43
N GLY A 47 0.94 9.94 7.77
CA GLY A 47 1.53 8.68 8.24
C GLY A 47 2.50 8.07 7.21
N LEU A 48 2.13 8.05 5.92
CA LEU A 48 3.01 7.56 4.86
C LEU A 48 4.34 8.34 4.81
N ILE A 49 4.28 9.67 4.89
CA ILE A 49 5.47 10.53 4.78
C ILE A 49 6.38 10.37 5.99
N LEU A 50 5.85 10.23 7.20
CA LEU A 50 6.66 9.92 8.39
C LEU A 50 7.47 8.65 8.19
N ALA A 51 6.84 7.59 7.65
CA ALA A 51 7.54 6.33 7.39
C ALA A 51 8.61 6.46 6.29
N LEU A 52 8.36 7.25 5.24
CA LEU A 52 9.33 7.47 4.16
C LEU A 52 10.51 8.32 4.60
N GLY A 53 10.33 9.22 5.57
CA GLY A 53 11.38 10.03 6.17
C GLY A 53 12.19 9.32 7.27
N ASP A 54 11.94 8.02 7.50
CA ASP A 54 12.54 7.24 8.61
C ASP A 54 12.27 7.86 10.00
N GLU A 55 11.19 8.64 10.11
CA GLU A 55 10.69 9.16 11.37
C GLU A 55 9.96 8.05 12.15
N ASN A 56 9.30 8.36 13.23
CA ASN A 56 8.64 7.40 14.11
C ASN A 56 7.65 6.47 13.36
N LEU A 57 8.08 5.24 13.07
CA LEU A 57 7.27 4.24 12.34
C LEU A 57 6.00 3.83 13.10
N GLN A 58 6.02 3.87 14.45
CA GLN A 58 4.84 3.54 15.23
C GLN A 58 3.77 4.62 15.07
N ASP A 59 4.14 5.89 15.10
CA ASP A 59 3.21 6.99 14.84
C ASP A 59 2.70 6.95 13.39
N ALA A 60 3.56 6.64 12.44
CA ALA A 60 3.16 6.45 11.05
C ALA A 60 2.05 5.39 10.89
N ILE A 61 2.20 4.24 11.57
CA ILE A 61 1.17 3.19 11.61
C ILE A 61 -0.11 3.72 12.25
N ASN A 62 0.00 4.41 13.39
CA ASN A 62 -1.16 4.94 14.12
C ASN A 62 -1.95 5.95 13.28
N PHE A 63 -1.28 6.85 12.56
CA PHE A 63 -1.92 7.80 11.67
C PHE A 63 -2.65 7.12 10.51
N CYS A 64 -2.01 6.14 9.84
CA CYS A 64 -2.66 5.39 8.76
C CYS A 64 -3.86 4.59 9.27
N ARG A 65 -3.77 3.94 10.43
CA ARG A 65 -4.91 3.22 11.04
C ARG A 65 -6.02 4.18 11.45
N GLY A 66 -5.68 5.34 12.02
CA GLY A 66 -6.64 6.38 12.34
C GLY A 66 -7.43 6.89 11.13
N ALA A 67 -6.80 6.96 9.96
CA ALA A 67 -7.48 7.28 8.71
C ALA A 67 -8.50 6.20 8.30
N ILE A 68 -8.13 4.92 8.42
CA ILE A 68 -9.02 3.78 8.12
C ILE A 68 -10.23 3.77 9.06
N VAL A 69 -10.03 4.04 10.35
CA VAL A 69 -11.15 4.13 11.31
C VAL A 69 -12.17 5.20 10.91
N ARG A 70 -11.70 6.31 10.31
CA ARG A 70 -12.58 7.42 9.89
C ARG A 70 -13.28 7.17 8.55
N ALA A 71 -12.63 6.42 7.64
CA ALA A 71 -13.17 6.13 6.30
C ALA A 71 -12.63 4.79 5.77
N ALA A 72 -13.22 3.70 6.28
CA ALA A 72 -12.76 2.34 5.99
C ALA A 72 -12.93 1.89 4.52
N TYR A 73 -13.75 2.59 3.74
CA TYR A 73 -14.03 2.25 2.34
C TYR A 73 -12.99 2.83 1.35
N GLU A 74 -11.99 3.58 1.82
CA GLU A 74 -10.98 4.21 0.96
C GLU A 74 -9.77 3.28 0.73
N PRO A 75 -9.60 2.69 -0.46
CA PRO A 75 -8.54 1.71 -0.73
C PRO A 75 -7.12 2.26 -0.56
N GLU A 76 -6.94 3.54 -0.85
CA GLU A 76 -5.62 4.18 -0.75
C GLU A 76 -5.06 4.18 0.68
N PHE A 77 -5.92 4.15 1.72
CA PHE A 77 -5.47 4.13 3.10
C PHE A 77 -4.82 2.79 3.47
N TYR A 78 -5.38 1.70 2.97
CA TYR A 78 -4.80 0.36 3.14
C TYR A 78 -3.49 0.20 2.37
N VAL A 79 -3.38 0.83 1.19
CA VAL A 79 -2.13 0.87 0.43
C VAL A 79 -1.06 1.67 1.18
N ASN A 80 -1.41 2.83 1.72
CA ASN A 80 -0.49 3.63 2.51
C ASN A 80 -0.05 2.87 3.78
N LEU A 81 -0.99 2.28 4.52
CA LEU A 81 -0.67 1.45 5.69
C LEU A 81 0.22 0.25 5.33
N SER A 82 -0.05 -0.40 4.20
CA SER A 82 0.79 -1.49 3.71
C SER A 82 2.22 -1.04 3.45
N LYS A 83 2.41 0.12 2.80
CA LYS A 83 3.74 0.70 2.56
C LYS A 83 4.47 1.01 3.87
N VAL A 84 3.76 1.57 4.85
CA VAL A 84 4.30 1.85 6.19
C VAL A 84 4.74 0.56 6.89
N TYR A 85 3.92 -0.50 6.85
CA TYR A 85 4.29 -1.81 7.40
C TYR A 85 5.50 -2.43 6.68
N VAL A 86 5.60 -2.27 5.36
CA VAL A 86 6.80 -2.72 4.60
C VAL A 86 8.05 -2.01 5.10
N LYS A 87 7.98 -0.69 5.28
CA LYS A 87 9.09 0.12 5.80
C LYS A 87 9.48 -0.30 7.22
N ALA A 88 8.50 -0.69 8.04
CA ALA A 88 8.70 -1.23 9.38
C ALA A 88 9.18 -2.71 9.41
N GLY A 89 9.44 -3.34 8.26
CA GLY A 89 9.83 -4.76 8.16
C GLY A 89 8.68 -5.75 8.44
N GLN A 90 7.45 -5.27 8.64
CA GLN A 90 6.27 -6.05 9.04
C GLN A 90 5.48 -6.53 7.81
N ARG A 91 6.15 -7.27 6.92
CA ARG A 91 5.56 -7.69 5.62
C ARG A 91 4.24 -8.47 5.75
N LYS A 92 4.08 -9.30 6.80
CA LYS A 92 2.84 -10.04 7.03
C LYS A 92 1.68 -9.07 7.27
N LYS A 93 1.85 -8.07 8.14
CA LYS A 93 0.85 -7.03 8.42
C LYS A 93 0.56 -6.15 7.19
N ALA A 94 1.55 -5.91 6.34
CA ALA A 94 1.34 -5.20 5.09
C ALA A 94 0.35 -5.95 4.17
N LEU A 95 0.47 -7.27 4.07
CA LEU A 95 -0.46 -8.11 3.29
C LEU A 95 -1.84 -8.17 3.94
N GLU A 96 -1.90 -8.29 5.27
CA GLU A 96 -3.16 -8.29 6.02
C GLU A 96 -3.95 -7.00 5.79
N ALA A 97 -3.28 -5.84 5.83
CA ALA A 97 -3.91 -4.56 5.53
C ALA A 97 -4.51 -4.51 4.11
N LEU A 98 -3.78 -4.99 3.09
CA LEU A 98 -4.32 -5.03 1.72
C LEU A 98 -5.52 -5.97 1.60
N VAL A 99 -5.48 -7.12 2.26
CA VAL A 99 -6.63 -8.07 2.29
C VAL A 99 -7.82 -7.43 2.98
N GLU A 100 -7.62 -6.71 4.08
CA GLU A 100 -8.67 -5.97 4.77
C GLU A 100 -9.35 -4.94 3.83
N GLY A 101 -8.57 -4.13 3.11
CA GLY A 101 -9.09 -3.21 2.11
C GLY A 101 -9.88 -3.90 0.98
N MET A 102 -9.47 -5.10 0.57
CA MET A 102 -10.17 -5.90 -0.45
C MET A 102 -11.51 -6.47 0.03
N ASN A 103 -11.82 -6.45 1.33
CA ASN A 103 -13.16 -6.82 1.82
C ASN A 103 -14.23 -5.81 1.38
N PHE A 104 -13.85 -4.55 1.13
CA PHE A 104 -14.76 -3.50 0.62
C PHE A 104 -14.89 -3.54 -0.91
N ASP A 105 -13.79 -3.80 -1.63
CA ASP A 105 -13.78 -3.94 -3.09
C ASP A 105 -12.68 -4.92 -3.53
N ARG A 106 -13.08 -6.15 -3.84
CA ARG A 106 -12.19 -7.21 -4.32
C ARG A 106 -11.61 -6.95 -5.70
N SER A 107 -12.29 -6.13 -6.50
CA SER A 107 -11.88 -5.78 -7.87
C SER A 107 -10.90 -4.62 -7.90
N ASN A 108 -10.69 -3.93 -6.78
CA ASN A 108 -9.90 -2.72 -6.70
C ASN A 108 -8.49 -2.91 -7.27
N THR A 109 -8.21 -2.17 -8.32
CA THR A 109 -6.95 -2.29 -9.06
C THR A 109 -5.74 -1.82 -8.24
N LEU A 110 -5.90 -0.77 -7.43
CA LEU A 110 -4.83 -0.21 -6.59
C LEU A 110 -4.33 -1.23 -5.56
N LEU A 111 -5.26 -1.85 -4.82
CA LEU A 111 -4.94 -2.90 -3.84
C LEU A 111 -4.29 -4.12 -4.51
N ARG A 112 -4.83 -4.57 -5.64
CA ARG A 112 -4.29 -5.71 -6.39
C ARG A 112 -2.88 -5.44 -6.94
N MET A 113 -2.62 -4.23 -7.43
CA MET A 113 -1.30 -3.82 -7.89
C MET A 113 -0.29 -3.81 -6.73
N GLU A 114 -0.67 -3.28 -5.57
CA GLU A 114 0.21 -3.25 -4.40
C GLU A 114 0.48 -4.67 -3.87
N MET A 115 -0.53 -5.55 -3.81
CA MET A 115 -0.33 -6.97 -3.49
C MET A 115 0.65 -7.67 -4.46
N LYS A 116 0.52 -7.38 -5.76
CA LYS A 116 1.44 -7.90 -6.79
C LYS A 116 2.87 -7.37 -6.57
N ARG A 117 3.00 -6.08 -6.24
CA ARG A 117 4.30 -5.44 -5.94
C ARG A 117 4.98 -6.07 -4.73
N LEU A 118 4.20 -6.39 -3.71
CA LEU A 118 4.70 -7.14 -2.55
C LEU A 118 5.05 -8.60 -2.88
N GLY A 119 4.82 -9.06 -4.11
CA GLY A 119 5.16 -10.41 -4.53
C GLY A 119 4.42 -11.45 -3.69
N VAL A 120 3.08 -11.38 -3.67
CA VAL A 120 2.26 -12.47 -3.14
C VAL A 120 2.54 -13.70 -4.00
N ARG A 121 3.44 -14.55 -3.53
CA ARG A 121 3.75 -15.80 -4.20
C ARG A 121 2.53 -16.71 -4.12
N ARG A 122 2.20 -17.35 -5.22
CA ARG A 122 1.16 -18.39 -5.27
C ARG A 122 1.44 -19.45 -4.19
N LYS A 123 0.37 -20.07 -3.69
CA LYS A 123 0.52 -21.26 -2.83
C LYS A 123 1.47 -22.24 -3.51
N PRO A 124 2.36 -22.92 -2.77
CA PRO A 124 3.21 -23.97 -3.35
C PRO A 124 2.34 -24.99 -4.08
N ALA A 125 2.82 -25.48 -5.22
CA ALA A 125 2.09 -26.52 -5.98
C ALA A 125 1.87 -27.78 -5.12
N ILE A 126 2.80 -28.07 -4.23
CA ILE A 126 2.73 -29.17 -3.27
C ILE A 126 2.77 -28.56 -1.84
N SER A 127 1.64 -28.61 -1.13
CA SER A 127 1.45 -27.86 0.11
C SER A 127 2.25 -28.38 1.30
N PHE A 128 2.66 -29.64 1.30
CA PHE A 128 3.44 -30.28 2.37
C PHE A 128 4.96 -30.13 2.19
N LEU A 129 5.43 -29.63 1.04
CA LEU A 129 6.83 -29.37 0.80
C LEU A 129 7.15 -27.88 0.95
N SER A 130 8.37 -27.57 1.41
CA SER A 130 8.82 -26.18 1.48
C SER A 130 8.77 -25.52 0.09
N ARG A 131 8.58 -24.22 0.01
CA ARG A 131 8.52 -23.47 -1.26
C ARG A 131 9.82 -23.61 -2.08
N ASP A 132 10.93 -23.71 -1.38
CA ASP A 132 12.28 -23.79 -1.99
C ASP A 132 12.64 -25.22 -2.39
N HIS A 133 11.77 -26.19 -2.09
CA HIS A 133 11.99 -27.57 -2.52
C HIS A 133 11.98 -27.66 -4.05
N ILE A 134 12.93 -28.40 -4.61
CA ILE A 134 13.18 -28.50 -6.04
C ILE A 134 11.90 -28.85 -6.84
N LEU A 135 11.04 -29.74 -6.31
CA LEU A 135 9.78 -30.11 -6.94
C LEU A 135 8.76 -28.98 -7.00
N ASN A 136 8.65 -28.15 -5.95
CA ASN A 136 7.76 -26.97 -5.96
C ASN A 136 8.25 -25.90 -6.93
N ARG A 137 9.57 -25.77 -7.09
CA ARG A 137 10.19 -24.84 -8.01
C ARG A 137 9.98 -25.25 -9.47
N SER A 138 10.18 -26.53 -9.79
CA SER A 138 10.00 -27.05 -11.17
C SER A 138 8.53 -27.06 -11.59
N LEU A 139 7.60 -27.52 -10.74
CA LEU A 139 6.18 -27.52 -11.02
C LEU A 139 5.60 -26.10 -11.12
N GLY A 140 6.12 -25.15 -10.33
CA GLY A 140 5.74 -23.74 -10.41
C GLY A 140 6.14 -23.11 -11.76
N LEU A 141 7.30 -23.46 -12.31
CA LEU A 141 7.76 -23.00 -13.62
C LEU A 141 6.93 -23.62 -14.75
N LEU A 142 6.65 -24.93 -14.72
CA LEU A 142 5.82 -25.63 -15.70
C LEU A 142 4.40 -25.06 -15.76
N THR A 143 3.75 -24.85 -14.62
CA THR A 143 2.40 -24.28 -14.56
C THR A 143 2.37 -22.82 -15.03
N TYR A 144 3.46 -22.08 -14.87
CA TYR A 144 3.59 -20.72 -15.38
C TYR A 144 3.72 -20.71 -16.92
N GLN A 145 4.53 -21.61 -17.48
CA GLN A 145 4.73 -21.71 -18.95
C GLN A 145 3.44 -22.14 -19.64
N LEU A 146 2.77 -23.20 -19.17
CA LEU A 146 1.49 -23.65 -19.72
C LEU A 146 0.41 -22.56 -19.73
N LYS A 147 0.37 -21.71 -18.68
CA LYS A 147 -0.59 -20.61 -18.61
C LYS A 147 -0.22 -19.41 -19.49
N LYS A 148 1.06 -19.24 -19.81
CA LYS A 148 1.55 -18.22 -20.76
C LYS A 148 1.23 -18.61 -22.20
N ASP A 149 1.40 -19.89 -22.54
CA ASP A 149 1.15 -20.42 -23.87
C ASP A 149 -0.37 -20.47 -24.19
N SER A 150 -1.21 -20.80 -23.19
CA SER A 150 -2.67 -20.74 -23.32
C SER A 150 -3.21 -19.31 -23.57
N LYS A 151 -2.48 -18.27 -23.17
CA LYS A 151 -2.87 -16.86 -23.43
C LYS A 151 -2.32 -16.30 -24.75
N ARG A 152 -1.42 -17.02 -25.42
CA ARG A 152 -0.89 -16.65 -26.75
C ARG A 152 -1.71 -17.20 -27.90
N ASN A 153 -2.54 -18.20 -27.63
CA ASN A 153 -3.34 -18.91 -28.63
C ASN A 153 -4.84 -18.51 -28.62
N VAL A 154 -5.17 -17.37 -28.02
CA VAL A 154 -6.46 -16.68 -28.07
C VAL A 154 -6.24 -15.25 -28.56
#